data_3579736ff5165d364c9232257a68cc11
#
_entry.id   3579736ff5165d364c9232257a68cc11
#
_cell.length_a   1.000
_cell.length_b   1.000
_cell.length_c   1.000
_cell.angle_alpha   90.00
_cell.angle_beta   90.00
_cell.angle_gamma   90.00
#
_symmetry.space_group_name_H-M   'P 1'
#
loop_
_entity.id
_entity.type
_entity.pdbx_description
1 polymer ?
#
loop_
_entity_poly.entity_id
_entity_poly.type
_entity_poly.pdbx_seq_one_letter_code
_entity_poly.pdbx_strand_id
1 'polypeptide(L)'
;MNRKNLFSYVIVSTFGAILLEAYAQWLGKLWIYPYLNTFIYFLVFVLGFALYWLMIVETYIAAKVLLDHIYKGRHYVTKPYKFERILYYVLASVGIALIMFGTVSLISDYQNYGGYSFSINEITDYKVNFLYILSTFIGVVFVLELFEYTQHKTSFIKDLLHEYPIPFYSILIAFSVTALIMETENIPHHFWIYINWPYENIKFLGLPVSMFLAWPLHYLGFLSLFRAFTKEDSQEIWRGDLIK
;
A
#
# COMPACT_ATOMS: atom_id res chain seq x y z
N MET A 1 6.19 15.75 13.80
CA MET A 1 5.99 16.06 12.36
C MET A 1 5.77 17.58 12.20
N ASN A 2 6.48 18.26 11.31
CA ASN A 2 6.26 19.69 11.09
C ASN A 2 4.95 19.94 10.30
N ARG A 3 4.45 21.21 10.28
CA ARG A 3 3.16 21.54 9.64
C ARG A 3 3.11 21.18 8.15
N LYS A 4 4.23 21.30 7.43
CA LYS A 4 4.30 21.00 5.99
C LYS A 4 4.22 19.50 5.74
N ASN A 5 4.88 18.71 6.57
CA ASN A 5 4.82 17.24 6.50
C ASN A 5 3.43 16.74 6.90
N LEU A 6 2.78 17.34 7.91
CA LEU A 6 1.40 17.00 8.27
C LEU A 6 0.44 17.25 7.11
N PHE A 7 0.55 18.39 6.43
CA PHE A 7 -0.29 18.69 5.28
C PHE A 7 -0.06 17.70 4.13
N SER A 8 1.21 17.44 3.78
CA SER A 8 1.57 16.43 2.77
C SER A 8 1.05 15.06 3.16
N TYR A 9 1.16 14.68 4.42
CA TYR A 9 0.63 13.41 4.94
C TYR A 9 -0.88 13.30 4.75
N VAL A 10 -1.66 14.32 5.12
CA VAL A 10 -3.12 14.29 4.96
C VAL A 10 -3.52 14.16 3.49
N ILE A 11 -2.88 14.91 2.60
CA ILE A 11 -3.15 14.80 1.15
C ILE A 11 -2.81 13.40 0.63
N VAL A 12 -1.63 12.91 0.94
CA VAL A 12 -1.16 11.59 0.48
C VAL A 12 -2.04 10.47 1.02
N SER A 13 -2.41 10.51 2.30
CA SER A 13 -3.27 9.50 2.90
C SER A 13 -4.67 9.51 2.27
N THR A 14 -5.27 10.68 2.10
CA THR A 14 -6.59 10.80 1.47
C THR A 14 -6.56 10.32 0.02
N PHE A 15 -5.56 10.75 -0.76
CA PHE A 15 -5.43 10.32 -2.15
C PHE A 15 -5.17 8.82 -2.28
N GLY A 16 -4.26 8.29 -1.46
CA GLY A 16 -3.97 6.85 -1.43
C GLY A 16 -5.19 6.01 -1.02
N ALA A 17 -5.99 6.50 -0.05
CA ALA A 17 -7.23 5.87 0.36
C ALA A 17 -8.25 5.84 -0.78
N ILE A 18 -8.45 6.97 -1.48
CA ILE A 18 -9.35 7.05 -2.64
C ILE A 18 -8.91 6.05 -3.72
N LEU A 19 -7.62 5.97 -4.03
CA LEU A 19 -7.12 5.01 -5.00
C LEU A 19 -7.36 3.57 -4.57
N LEU A 20 -7.07 3.24 -3.31
CA LEU A 20 -7.29 1.90 -2.77
C LEU A 20 -8.76 1.50 -2.89
N GLU A 21 -9.66 2.33 -2.40
CA GLU A 21 -11.09 2.05 -2.44
C GLU A 21 -11.63 2.01 -3.87
N ALA A 22 -11.18 2.92 -4.74
CA ALA A 22 -11.61 2.93 -6.13
C ALA A 22 -11.26 1.62 -6.85
N TYR A 23 -10.04 1.14 -6.69
CA TYR A 23 -9.59 -0.06 -7.39
C TYR A 23 -9.98 -1.36 -6.69
N ALA A 24 -9.89 -1.42 -5.37
CA ALA A 24 -10.09 -2.66 -4.64
C ALA A 24 -11.55 -2.86 -4.20
N GLN A 25 -12.23 -1.81 -3.74
CA GLN A 25 -13.59 -1.92 -3.26
C GLN A 25 -14.62 -1.55 -4.36
N TRP A 26 -14.52 -0.39 -5.00
CA TRP A 26 -15.56 0.04 -5.94
C TRP A 26 -15.53 -0.75 -7.25
N LEU A 27 -14.36 -0.89 -7.87
CA LEU A 27 -14.20 -1.64 -9.12
C LEU A 27 -13.95 -3.13 -8.88
N GLY A 28 -13.16 -3.45 -7.87
CA GLY A 28 -12.71 -4.81 -7.59
C GLY A 28 -13.66 -5.63 -6.72
N LYS A 29 -14.55 -4.96 -5.96
CA LYS A 29 -15.47 -5.63 -5.02
C LYS A 29 -14.78 -6.66 -4.13
N LEU A 30 -13.59 -6.33 -3.59
CA LEU A 30 -12.84 -7.23 -2.72
C LEU A 30 -13.34 -7.25 -1.28
N TRP A 31 -14.13 -6.25 -0.90
CA TRP A 31 -14.83 -6.19 0.39
C TRP A 31 -16.07 -5.33 0.32
N ILE A 32 -16.94 -5.51 1.28
CA ILE A 32 -18.13 -4.69 1.51
C ILE A 32 -18.15 -4.18 2.94
N TYR A 33 -18.91 -3.11 3.19
CA TYR A 33 -19.15 -2.51 4.50
C TYR A 33 -20.61 -2.65 4.89
N PRO A 34 -21.05 -3.78 5.48
CA PRO A 34 -22.46 -4.09 5.64
C PRO A 34 -23.23 -3.12 6.53
N TYR A 35 -22.55 -2.45 7.46
CA TYR A 35 -23.18 -1.57 8.44
C TYR A 35 -22.98 -0.07 8.18
N LEU A 36 -22.23 0.30 7.14
CA LEU A 36 -22.02 1.71 6.83
C LEU A 36 -23.08 2.21 5.86
N ASN A 37 -23.71 3.33 6.18
CA ASN A 37 -24.41 4.12 5.17
C ASN A 37 -23.42 5.03 4.43
N THR A 38 -23.83 5.56 3.29
CA THR A 38 -22.95 6.36 2.43
C THR A 38 -22.33 7.56 3.15
N PHE A 39 -23.09 8.23 4.03
CA PHE A 39 -22.59 9.39 4.78
C PHE A 39 -21.52 8.97 5.81
N ILE A 40 -21.78 7.93 6.60
CA ILE A 40 -20.84 7.41 7.57
C ILE A 40 -19.60 6.86 6.85
N TYR A 41 -19.76 6.20 5.71
CA TYR A 41 -18.66 5.72 4.90
C TYR A 41 -17.71 6.85 4.50
N PHE A 42 -18.21 7.97 3.97
CA PHE A 42 -17.36 9.11 3.63
C PHE A 42 -16.68 9.73 4.86
N LEU A 43 -17.36 9.79 6.00
CA LEU A 43 -16.79 10.29 7.24
C LEU A 43 -15.65 9.39 7.73
N VAL A 44 -15.88 8.07 7.78
CA VAL A 44 -14.86 7.06 8.14
C VAL A 44 -13.71 7.09 7.15
N PHE A 45 -14.01 7.28 5.87
CA PHE A 45 -13.02 7.36 4.81
C PHE A 45 -12.05 8.53 5.02
N VAL A 46 -12.56 9.74 5.24
CA VAL A 46 -11.73 10.94 5.39
C VAL A 46 -10.91 10.92 6.69
N LEU A 47 -11.53 10.49 7.80
CA LEU A 47 -10.87 10.52 9.11
C LEU A 47 -10.20 9.19 9.46
N GLY A 48 -10.87 8.08 9.22
CA GLY A 48 -10.40 6.75 9.60
C GLY A 48 -9.18 6.32 8.81
N PHE A 49 -9.17 6.57 7.52
CA PHE A 49 -7.99 6.22 6.70
C PHE A 49 -6.76 7.01 7.06
N ALA A 50 -6.87 8.30 7.34
CA ALA A 50 -5.73 9.09 7.79
C ALA A 50 -5.11 8.51 9.07
N LEU A 51 -5.93 8.06 10.03
CA LEU A 51 -5.48 7.39 11.25
C LEU A 51 -4.91 6.00 10.98
N TYR A 52 -5.58 5.22 10.14
CA TYR A 52 -5.10 3.89 9.72
C TYR A 52 -3.71 3.96 9.08
N TRP A 53 -3.51 4.91 8.17
CA TRP A 53 -2.25 5.06 7.48
C TRP A 53 -1.16 5.64 8.39
N LEU A 54 -1.52 6.50 9.35
CA LEU A 54 -0.59 6.94 10.39
C LEU A 54 -0.10 5.76 11.22
N MET A 55 -0.99 4.86 11.58
CA MET A 55 -0.62 3.63 12.30
C MET A 55 0.38 2.77 11.50
N ILE A 56 0.20 2.64 10.17
CA ILE A 56 1.15 1.93 9.31
C ILE A 56 2.52 2.62 9.34
N VAL A 57 2.56 3.93 9.17
CA VAL A 57 3.81 4.71 9.15
C VAL A 57 4.55 4.58 10.47
N GLU A 58 3.86 4.81 11.59
CA GLU A 58 4.47 4.75 12.92
C GLU A 58 4.96 3.33 13.27
N THR A 59 4.17 2.31 12.93
CA THR A 59 4.57 0.91 13.15
C THR A 59 5.78 0.53 12.29
N TYR A 60 5.81 1.00 11.03
CA TYR A 60 6.96 0.82 10.15
C TYR A 60 8.22 1.48 10.72
N ILE A 61 8.12 2.74 11.17
CA ILE A 61 9.23 3.48 11.76
C ILE A 61 9.73 2.75 13.02
N ALA A 62 8.83 2.36 13.92
CA ALA A 62 9.18 1.65 15.14
C ALA A 62 9.89 0.32 14.83
N ALA A 63 9.37 -0.46 13.89
CA ALA A 63 9.99 -1.71 13.45
C ALA A 63 11.38 -1.47 12.86
N LYS A 64 11.54 -0.42 12.02
CA LYS A 64 12.81 -0.07 11.40
C LYS A 64 13.85 0.31 12.45
N VAL A 65 13.50 1.18 13.40
CA VAL A 65 14.40 1.59 14.49
C VAL A 65 14.83 0.37 15.34
N LEU A 66 13.87 -0.51 15.65
CA LEU A 66 14.17 -1.74 16.40
C LEU A 66 15.15 -2.65 15.65
N LEU A 67 14.92 -2.88 14.36
CA LEU A 67 15.77 -3.73 13.54
C LEU A 67 17.16 -3.12 13.34
N ASP A 68 17.24 -1.81 13.09
CA ASP A 68 18.53 -1.09 13.00
C ASP A 68 19.33 -1.23 14.31
N HIS A 69 18.67 -1.18 15.45
CA HIS A 69 19.32 -1.39 16.76
C HIS A 69 19.83 -2.83 16.97
N ILE A 70 19.05 -3.83 16.55
CA ILE A 70 19.42 -5.25 16.67
C ILE A 70 20.58 -5.61 15.73
N TYR A 71 20.50 -5.17 14.47
CA TYR A 71 21.46 -5.55 13.41
C TYR A 71 22.72 -4.70 13.38
N LYS A 72 22.91 -3.78 14.30
CA LYS A 72 24.09 -2.92 14.53
C LYS A 72 25.06 -2.80 13.37
N GLY A 73 25.02 -1.68 12.67
CA GLY A 73 26.19 -1.20 11.92
C GLY A 73 26.38 -1.77 10.50
N ARG A 74 25.34 -2.21 9.81
CA ARG A 74 25.44 -2.37 8.35
C ARG A 74 25.43 -0.98 7.71
N HIS A 75 26.59 -0.55 7.23
CA HIS A 75 26.72 0.72 6.52
C HIS A 75 25.89 0.67 5.24
N TYR A 76 24.96 1.57 5.10
CA TYR A 76 24.21 1.78 3.88
C TYR A 76 25.15 2.35 2.80
N VAL A 77 25.26 1.67 1.66
CA VAL A 77 26.04 2.16 0.53
C VAL A 77 25.22 3.24 -0.18
N THR A 78 25.60 4.49 0.01
CA THR A 78 24.89 5.64 -0.58
C THR A 78 25.21 5.86 -2.05
N LYS A 79 26.37 5.35 -2.51
CA LYS A 79 26.84 5.55 -3.90
C LYS A 79 26.02 4.67 -4.85
N PRO A 80 25.27 5.28 -5.80
CA PRO A 80 24.43 4.53 -6.72
C PRO A 80 25.27 3.69 -7.70
N TYR A 81 24.77 2.51 -8.06
CA TYR A 81 25.31 1.74 -9.15
C TYR A 81 25.02 2.43 -10.50
N LYS A 82 25.90 2.25 -11.49
CA LYS A 82 25.76 2.87 -12.81
C LYS A 82 24.45 2.47 -13.53
N PHE A 83 23.94 1.29 -13.27
CA PHE A 83 22.72 0.77 -13.91
C PHE A 83 21.42 1.20 -13.20
N GLU A 84 21.47 1.69 -11.96
CA GLU A 84 20.25 2.01 -11.17
C GLU A 84 19.31 2.92 -11.92
N ARG A 85 19.84 4.00 -12.51
CA ARG A 85 19.00 4.95 -13.26
C ARG A 85 18.24 4.28 -14.40
N ILE A 86 18.88 3.39 -15.14
CA ILE A 86 18.25 2.66 -16.25
C ILE A 86 17.19 1.71 -15.68
N LEU A 87 17.52 0.98 -14.61
CA LEU A 87 16.60 0.07 -13.94
C LEU A 87 15.30 0.78 -13.55
N TYR A 88 15.37 1.96 -12.90
CA TYR A 88 14.20 2.69 -12.49
C TYR A 88 13.34 3.18 -13.65
N TYR A 89 13.95 3.63 -14.76
CA TYR A 89 13.17 3.98 -15.96
C TYR A 89 12.49 2.77 -16.58
N VAL A 90 13.15 1.62 -16.62
CA VAL A 90 12.56 0.36 -17.10
C VAL A 90 11.40 -0.05 -16.20
N LEU A 91 11.60 -0.08 -14.89
CA LEU A 91 10.54 -0.43 -13.93
C LEU A 91 9.35 0.50 -14.04
N ALA A 92 9.56 1.81 -14.14
CA ALA A 92 8.47 2.77 -14.30
C ALA A 92 7.73 2.60 -15.63
N SER A 93 8.44 2.29 -16.72
CA SER A 93 7.80 2.01 -18.01
C SER A 93 6.93 0.75 -17.95
N VAL A 94 7.43 -0.31 -17.32
CA VAL A 94 6.66 -1.52 -17.05
C VAL A 94 5.48 -1.18 -16.12
N GLY A 95 5.73 -0.35 -15.09
CA GLY A 95 4.70 0.11 -14.17
C GLY A 95 3.55 0.83 -14.86
N ILE A 96 3.84 1.75 -15.77
CA ILE A 96 2.82 2.45 -16.56
C ILE A 96 2.03 1.44 -17.41
N ALA A 97 2.69 0.50 -18.07
CA ALA A 97 2.02 -0.53 -18.86
C ALA A 97 1.08 -1.40 -17.98
N LEU A 98 1.51 -1.77 -16.78
CA LEU A 98 0.71 -2.54 -15.82
C LEU A 98 -0.50 -1.75 -15.31
N ILE A 99 -0.34 -0.45 -15.02
CA ILE A 99 -1.45 0.44 -14.63
C ILE A 99 -2.47 0.53 -15.77
N MET A 100 -2.00 0.77 -16.99
CA MET A 100 -2.89 0.85 -18.16
C MET A 100 -3.63 -0.47 -18.39
N PHE A 101 -2.92 -1.59 -18.37
CA PHE A 101 -3.53 -2.91 -18.53
C PHE A 101 -4.59 -3.17 -17.44
N GLY A 102 -4.23 -3.00 -16.16
CA GLY A 102 -5.15 -3.24 -15.07
C GLY A 102 -6.36 -2.33 -15.08
N THR A 103 -6.15 -1.01 -15.30
CA THR A 103 -7.24 -0.02 -15.32
C THR A 103 -8.20 -0.25 -16.48
N VAL A 104 -7.67 -0.41 -17.70
CA VAL A 104 -8.51 -0.63 -18.90
C VAL A 104 -9.30 -1.91 -18.76
N SER A 105 -8.68 -2.99 -18.28
CA SER A 105 -9.36 -4.26 -18.06
C SER A 105 -10.46 -4.17 -17.01
N LEU A 106 -10.21 -3.51 -15.89
CA LEU A 106 -11.23 -3.28 -14.83
C LEU A 106 -12.42 -2.47 -15.35
N ILE A 107 -12.16 -1.40 -16.11
CA ILE A 107 -13.23 -0.57 -16.70
C ILE A 107 -14.02 -1.36 -17.74
N SER A 108 -13.34 -2.13 -18.59
CA SER A 108 -13.99 -2.97 -19.59
C SER A 108 -14.89 -4.03 -18.93
N ASP A 109 -14.40 -4.69 -17.89
CA ASP A 109 -15.19 -5.64 -17.14
C ASP A 109 -16.40 -4.97 -16.49
N TYR A 110 -16.23 -3.81 -15.86
CA TYR A 110 -17.32 -3.03 -15.29
C TYR A 110 -18.41 -2.71 -16.33
N GLN A 111 -18.02 -2.29 -17.52
CA GLN A 111 -18.95 -1.98 -18.60
C GLN A 111 -19.67 -3.22 -19.14
N ASN A 112 -18.95 -4.33 -19.30
CA ASN A 112 -19.50 -5.59 -19.82
C ASN A 112 -20.56 -6.21 -18.89
N TYR A 113 -20.47 -5.95 -17.60
CA TYR A 113 -21.46 -6.39 -16.61
C TYR A 113 -22.58 -5.36 -16.36
N GLY A 114 -22.76 -4.41 -17.27
CA GLY A 114 -23.88 -3.46 -17.24
C GLY A 114 -23.78 -2.36 -16.21
N GLY A 115 -22.55 -2.11 -15.67
CA GLY A 115 -22.34 -1.15 -14.61
C GLY A 115 -23.02 -1.62 -13.32
N TYR A 116 -22.29 -2.40 -12.51
CA TYR A 116 -22.81 -2.74 -11.19
C TYR A 116 -22.91 -1.48 -10.31
N SER A 117 -23.89 -1.51 -9.41
CA SER A 117 -24.12 -0.43 -8.44
C SER A 117 -22.83 -0.12 -7.65
N PHE A 118 -22.54 1.17 -7.44
CA PHE A 118 -21.51 1.62 -6.50
C PHE A 118 -21.91 1.39 -5.03
N SER A 119 -22.86 0.48 -4.78
CA SER A 119 -23.23 0.12 -3.43
C SER A 119 -22.03 -0.46 -2.68
N ILE A 120 -21.77 0.12 -1.51
CA ILE A 120 -20.71 -0.36 -0.61
C ILE A 120 -21.15 -1.60 0.19
N ASN A 121 -22.45 -1.96 0.12
CA ASN A 121 -23.11 -2.97 0.97
C ASN A 121 -23.55 -4.19 0.17
N GLU A 122 -23.64 -4.12 -1.15
CA GLU A 122 -24.16 -5.19 -1.97
C GLU A 122 -23.10 -6.21 -2.34
N ILE A 123 -23.42 -7.48 -2.11
CA ILE A 123 -22.68 -8.61 -2.64
C ILE A 123 -23.09 -8.75 -4.11
N THR A 124 -22.11 -8.73 -4.99
CA THR A 124 -22.32 -8.99 -6.42
C THR A 124 -21.86 -10.40 -6.75
N ASP A 125 -22.60 -11.10 -7.62
CA ASP A 125 -22.18 -12.40 -8.16
C ASP A 125 -20.98 -12.25 -9.12
N TYR A 126 -20.66 -11.03 -9.48
CA TYR A 126 -19.57 -10.72 -10.37
C TYR A 126 -18.22 -10.82 -9.66
N LYS A 127 -17.32 -11.64 -10.22
CA LYS A 127 -15.95 -11.79 -9.73
C LYS A 127 -14.98 -11.13 -10.70
N VAL A 128 -14.37 -10.06 -10.23
CA VAL A 128 -13.29 -9.37 -10.96
C VAL A 128 -12.07 -10.28 -11.05
N ASN A 129 -11.38 -10.23 -12.18
CA ASN A 129 -10.07 -10.86 -12.27
C ASN A 129 -9.06 -10.10 -11.40
N PHE A 130 -8.66 -10.72 -10.31
CA PHE A 130 -7.73 -10.12 -9.33
C PHE A 130 -6.40 -9.67 -9.94
N LEU A 131 -5.97 -10.28 -11.06
CA LEU A 131 -4.75 -9.88 -11.76
C LEU A 131 -4.81 -8.42 -12.26
N TYR A 132 -5.98 -7.89 -12.56
CA TYR A 132 -6.13 -6.50 -13.01
C TYR A 132 -5.84 -5.53 -11.86
N ILE A 133 -6.35 -5.84 -10.67
CA ILE A 133 -6.09 -5.06 -9.45
C ILE A 133 -4.61 -5.17 -9.08
N LEU A 134 -4.08 -6.38 -9.03
CA LEU A 134 -2.68 -6.65 -8.69
C LEU A 134 -1.72 -5.94 -9.65
N SER A 135 -2.00 -6.00 -10.96
CA SER A 135 -1.20 -5.30 -11.98
C SER A 135 -1.16 -3.80 -11.72
N THR A 136 -2.32 -3.18 -11.44
CA THR A 136 -2.38 -1.74 -11.12
C THR A 136 -1.55 -1.40 -9.89
N PHE A 137 -1.68 -2.18 -8.80
CA PHE A 137 -0.92 -1.91 -7.56
C PHE A 137 0.59 -2.07 -7.75
N ILE A 138 1.04 -3.14 -8.40
CA ILE A 138 2.47 -3.33 -8.72
C ILE A 138 2.96 -2.19 -9.61
N GLY A 139 2.16 -1.81 -10.62
CA GLY A 139 2.50 -0.71 -11.51
C GLY A 139 2.67 0.62 -10.78
N VAL A 140 1.77 0.93 -9.84
CA VAL A 140 1.86 2.15 -9.01
C VAL A 140 3.13 2.12 -8.17
N VAL A 141 3.47 1.00 -7.53
CA VAL A 141 4.71 0.86 -6.77
C VAL A 141 5.92 1.17 -7.65
N PHE A 142 6.01 0.58 -8.85
CA PHE A 142 7.17 0.81 -9.75
C PHE A 142 7.30 2.27 -10.19
N VAL A 143 6.20 2.95 -10.45
CA VAL A 143 6.21 4.38 -10.79
C VAL A 143 6.65 5.23 -9.58
N LEU A 144 6.14 4.93 -8.40
CA LEU A 144 6.47 5.65 -7.17
C LEU A 144 7.93 5.44 -6.75
N GLU A 145 8.49 4.25 -6.96
CA GLU A 145 9.90 3.95 -6.74
C GLU A 145 10.82 4.85 -7.60
N LEU A 146 10.49 5.04 -8.90
CA LEU A 146 11.22 6.01 -9.74
C LEU A 146 11.07 7.43 -9.19
N PHE A 147 9.85 7.80 -8.80
CA PHE A 147 9.58 9.15 -8.31
C PHE A 147 10.37 9.42 -7.03
N GLU A 148 10.34 8.51 -6.06
CA GLU A 148 11.13 8.60 -4.83
C GLU A 148 12.64 8.65 -5.13
N TYR A 149 13.15 7.76 -5.99
CA TYR A 149 14.55 7.73 -6.37
C TYR A 149 15.01 9.05 -7.01
N THR A 150 14.19 9.65 -7.88
CA THR A 150 14.55 10.92 -8.53
C THR A 150 14.55 12.09 -7.56
N GLN A 151 13.60 12.13 -6.64
CA GLN A 151 13.46 13.22 -5.65
C GLN A 151 14.48 13.12 -4.51
N HIS A 152 14.70 11.92 -3.99
CA HIS A 152 15.39 11.72 -2.72
C HIS A 152 16.65 10.86 -2.81
N LYS A 153 16.91 10.23 -3.96
CA LYS A 153 18.00 9.27 -4.16
C LYS A 153 17.90 8.05 -3.23
N THR A 154 16.71 7.76 -2.74
CA THR A 154 16.37 6.60 -1.91
C THR A 154 15.16 5.89 -2.50
N SER A 155 14.98 4.62 -2.22
CA SER A 155 13.76 3.85 -2.49
C SER A 155 13.86 2.47 -1.86
N PHE A 156 12.78 1.72 -1.78
CA PHE A 156 12.82 0.34 -1.27
C PHE A 156 13.65 -0.58 -2.15
N ILE A 157 13.56 -0.43 -3.47
CA ILE A 157 14.37 -1.21 -4.42
C ILE A 157 15.86 -0.88 -4.23
N LYS A 158 16.21 0.39 -4.05
CA LYS A 158 17.59 0.78 -3.77
C LYS A 158 18.10 0.16 -2.48
N ASP A 159 17.29 0.21 -1.43
CA ASP A 159 17.64 -0.38 -0.15
C ASP A 159 18.01 -1.87 -0.32
N LEU A 160 17.19 -2.63 -1.07
CA LEU A 160 17.45 -4.04 -1.36
C LEU A 160 18.69 -4.25 -2.25
N LEU A 161 18.88 -3.42 -3.27
CA LEU A 161 20.07 -3.48 -4.15
C LEU A 161 21.38 -3.24 -3.42
N HIS A 162 21.33 -2.43 -2.36
CA HIS A 162 22.48 -2.11 -1.53
C HIS A 162 22.59 -2.98 -0.27
N GLU A 163 21.96 -4.15 -0.28
CA GLU A 163 22.01 -5.13 0.81
C GLU A 163 21.51 -4.60 2.17
N TYR A 164 20.55 -3.66 2.11
CA TYR A 164 19.89 -3.10 3.29
C TYR A 164 18.41 -3.55 3.36
N PRO A 165 18.12 -4.80 3.76
CA PRO A 165 16.78 -5.35 3.73
C PRO A 165 15.90 -4.90 4.91
N ILE A 166 16.43 -4.10 5.83
CA ILE A 166 15.71 -3.67 7.06
C ILE A 166 14.39 -2.96 6.72
N PRO A 167 14.31 -2.04 5.74
CA PRO A 167 13.04 -1.44 5.37
C PRO A 167 12.00 -2.47 4.92
N PHE A 168 12.41 -3.48 4.17
CA PHE A 168 11.53 -4.56 3.72
C PHE A 168 11.01 -5.39 4.91
N TYR A 169 11.87 -5.82 5.81
CA TYR A 169 11.44 -6.53 7.01
C TYR A 169 10.56 -5.66 7.92
N SER A 170 10.82 -4.35 7.95
CA SER A 170 9.99 -3.41 8.71
C SER A 170 8.56 -3.31 8.13
N ILE A 171 8.40 -3.40 6.80
CA ILE A 171 7.07 -3.50 6.17
C ILE A 171 6.35 -4.77 6.61
N LEU A 172 7.03 -5.91 6.61
CA LEU A 172 6.43 -7.19 7.02
C LEU A 172 6.00 -7.17 8.49
N ILE A 173 6.79 -6.56 9.37
CA ILE A 173 6.43 -6.38 10.78
C ILE A 173 5.25 -5.42 10.92
N ALA A 174 5.30 -4.27 10.23
CA ALA A 174 4.23 -3.29 10.26
C ALA A 174 2.91 -3.91 9.76
N PHE A 175 2.96 -4.65 8.65
CA PHE A 175 1.83 -5.40 8.14
C PHE A 175 1.28 -6.37 9.20
N SER A 176 2.13 -7.22 9.76
CA SER A 176 1.68 -8.26 10.71
C SER A 176 1.03 -7.65 11.96
N VAL A 177 1.63 -6.61 12.53
CA VAL A 177 1.10 -5.93 13.71
C VAL A 177 -0.20 -5.20 13.40
N THR A 178 -0.23 -4.43 12.32
CA THR A 178 -1.41 -3.64 11.96
C THR A 178 -2.57 -4.54 11.53
N ALA A 179 -2.29 -5.58 10.72
CA ALA A 179 -3.30 -6.56 10.34
C ALA A 179 -3.88 -7.28 11.55
N LEU A 180 -3.03 -7.71 12.51
CA LEU A 180 -3.50 -8.35 13.72
C LEU A 180 -4.44 -7.44 14.52
N ILE A 181 -4.09 -6.19 14.73
CA ILE A 181 -4.92 -5.22 15.44
C ILE A 181 -6.26 -5.03 14.72
N MET A 182 -6.22 -4.76 13.42
CA MET A 182 -7.42 -4.46 12.64
C MET A 182 -8.36 -5.67 12.54
N GLU A 183 -7.82 -6.86 12.29
CA GLU A 183 -8.64 -8.05 12.11
C GLU A 183 -9.15 -8.64 13.43
N THR A 184 -8.44 -8.45 14.52
CA THR A 184 -8.94 -8.82 15.86
C THR A 184 -10.25 -8.09 16.18
N GLU A 185 -10.40 -6.84 15.73
CA GLU A 185 -11.63 -6.08 15.87
C GLU A 185 -12.65 -6.42 14.77
N ASN A 186 -12.19 -6.66 13.54
CA ASN A 186 -13.09 -6.91 12.42
C ASN A 186 -13.77 -8.28 12.48
N ILE A 187 -13.04 -9.35 12.83
CA ILE A 187 -13.57 -10.73 12.80
C ILE A 187 -14.84 -10.89 13.63
N PRO A 188 -14.92 -10.42 14.88
CA PRO A 188 -16.15 -10.56 15.68
C PRO A 188 -17.27 -9.62 15.27
N HIS A 189 -16.96 -8.45 14.69
CA HIS A 189 -17.93 -7.39 14.44
C HIS A 189 -18.34 -7.25 12.98
N HIS A 190 -17.56 -7.83 12.04
CA HIS A 190 -17.82 -7.77 10.61
C HIS A 190 -17.96 -6.33 10.07
N PHE A 191 -17.12 -5.39 10.53
CA PHE A 191 -17.11 -4.01 10.05
C PHE A 191 -16.92 -3.94 8.54
N TRP A 192 -16.13 -4.86 8.01
CA TRP A 192 -16.02 -5.18 6.59
C TRP A 192 -15.98 -6.69 6.39
N ILE A 193 -16.47 -7.14 5.25
CA ILE A 193 -16.49 -8.55 4.85
C ILE A 193 -15.73 -8.70 3.55
N TYR A 194 -14.71 -9.56 3.54
CA TYR A 194 -13.95 -9.89 2.35
C TYR A 194 -14.75 -10.79 1.43
N ILE A 195 -14.83 -10.39 0.15
CA ILE A 195 -15.54 -11.11 -0.91
C ILE A 195 -14.69 -11.12 -2.18
N ASN A 196 -14.95 -12.05 -3.08
CA ASN A 196 -14.29 -12.13 -4.40
C ASN A 196 -12.76 -12.25 -4.39
N TRP A 197 -12.14 -12.59 -3.27
CA TRP A 197 -10.72 -12.84 -3.21
C TRP A 197 -10.36 -14.15 -3.91
N PRO A 198 -9.19 -14.21 -4.60
CA PRO A 198 -8.69 -15.48 -5.13
C PRO A 198 -8.55 -16.51 -4.01
N TYR A 199 -9.00 -17.72 -4.28
CA TYR A 199 -8.97 -18.81 -3.29
C TYR A 199 -9.67 -18.47 -1.96
N GLU A 200 -10.77 -17.72 -1.99
CA GLU A 200 -11.52 -17.27 -0.80
C GLU A 200 -12.01 -18.40 0.11
N ASN A 201 -12.08 -19.63 -0.41
CA ASN A 201 -12.39 -20.84 0.33
C ASN A 201 -11.21 -21.35 1.18
N ILE A 202 -9.98 -20.94 0.88
CA ILE A 202 -8.80 -21.26 1.68
C ILE A 202 -8.58 -20.13 2.66
N LYS A 203 -8.87 -20.38 3.94
CA LYS A 203 -8.84 -19.36 4.99
C LYS A 203 -7.77 -19.66 6.04
N PHE A 204 -7.12 -18.63 6.52
CA PHE A 204 -6.28 -18.64 7.70
C PHE A 204 -6.80 -17.58 8.68
N LEU A 205 -7.06 -17.96 9.93
CA LEU A 205 -7.71 -17.09 10.93
C LEU A 205 -9.04 -16.46 10.44
N GLY A 206 -9.80 -17.19 9.61
CA GLY A 206 -11.06 -16.71 9.05
C GLY A 206 -10.93 -15.81 7.81
N LEU A 207 -9.71 -15.46 7.40
CA LEU A 207 -9.40 -14.54 6.30
C LEU A 207 -8.90 -15.30 5.06
N PRO A 208 -9.20 -14.84 3.84
CA PRO A 208 -8.66 -15.42 2.62
C PRO A 208 -7.12 -15.41 2.62
N VAL A 209 -6.49 -16.53 2.32
CA VAL A 209 -5.01 -16.64 2.33
C VAL A 209 -4.35 -15.67 1.34
N SER A 210 -4.99 -15.43 0.20
CA SER A 210 -4.50 -14.47 -0.81
C SER A 210 -4.38 -13.03 -0.29
N MET A 211 -5.16 -12.66 0.72
CA MET A 211 -5.09 -11.35 1.35
C MET A 211 -3.73 -11.12 2.04
N PHE A 212 -3.17 -12.16 2.68
CA PHE A 212 -1.85 -12.07 3.33
C PHE A 212 -0.70 -11.80 2.36
N LEU A 213 -0.91 -12.07 1.06
CA LEU A 213 0.06 -11.73 0.01
C LEU A 213 -0.17 -10.31 -0.54
N ALA A 214 -1.42 -9.87 -0.62
CA ALA A 214 -1.77 -8.57 -1.18
C ALA A 214 -1.56 -7.39 -0.21
N TRP A 215 -1.77 -7.60 1.08
CA TRP A 215 -1.62 -6.55 2.08
C TRP A 215 -0.21 -5.96 2.17
N PRO A 216 0.88 -6.74 2.20
CA PRO A 216 2.23 -6.17 2.14
C PRO A 216 2.46 -5.28 0.92
N LEU A 217 1.88 -5.62 -0.24
CA LEU A 217 1.94 -4.78 -1.44
C LEU A 217 1.19 -3.45 -1.27
N HIS A 218 0.03 -3.48 -0.61
CA HIS A 218 -0.70 -2.27 -0.25
C HIS A 218 0.14 -1.36 0.67
N TYR A 219 0.77 -1.93 1.70
CA TYR A 219 1.65 -1.18 2.59
C TYR A 219 2.87 -0.62 1.86
N LEU A 220 3.50 -1.42 1.01
CA LEU A 220 4.60 -0.97 0.17
C LEU A 220 4.17 0.20 -0.71
N GLY A 221 3.03 0.09 -1.40
CA GLY A 221 2.50 1.16 -2.25
C GLY A 221 2.25 2.45 -1.48
N PHE A 222 1.63 2.34 -0.29
CA PHE A 222 1.40 3.51 0.54
C PHE A 222 2.69 4.14 1.07
N LEU A 223 3.60 3.33 1.58
CA LEU A 223 4.86 3.83 2.10
C LEU A 223 5.71 4.45 1.00
N SER A 224 5.72 3.89 -0.21
CA SER A 224 6.38 4.51 -1.37
C SER A 224 5.73 5.85 -1.73
N LEU A 225 4.39 5.92 -1.72
CA LEU A 225 3.66 7.17 -1.94
C LEU A 225 4.00 8.21 -0.86
N PHE A 226 3.97 7.81 0.40
CA PHE A 226 4.33 8.68 1.51
C PHE A 226 5.76 9.18 1.40
N ARG A 227 6.72 8.31 1.15
CA ARG A 227 8.14 8.65 1.00
C ARG A 227 8.40 9.56 -0.18
N ALA A 228 7.69 9.37 -1.30
CA ALA A 228 7.83 10.19 -2.48
C ALA A 228 7.41 11.65 -2.25
N PHE A 229 6.41 11.89 -1.40
CA PHE A 229 5.82 13.22 -1.20
C PHE A 229 6.15 13.89 0.13
N THR A 230 6.75 13.19 1.09
CA THR A 230 7.16 13.82 2.35
C THR A 230 8.50 14.53 2.24
N LYS A 231 8.69 15.59 3.04
CA LYS A 231 9.92 16.39 3.01
C LYS A 231 11.01 15.85 3.94
N GLU A 232 12.22 16.33 3.72
CA GLU A 232 13.52 15.85 4.25
C GLU A 232 13.59 15.38 5.70
N ASP A 233 12.87 16.02 6.64
CA ASP A 233 12.94 15.67 8.07
C ASP A 233 12.42 14.26 8.38
N SER A 234 11.48 13.77 7.56
CA SER A 234 10.99 12.39 7.69
C SER A 234 11.87 11.37 6.98
N GLN A 235 12.76 11.82 6.10
CA GLN A 235 13.63 10.96 5.31
C GLN A 235 14.94 10.60 6.00
N GLU A 236 15.40 11.40 6.96
CA GLU A 236 16.52 11.01 7.81
C GLU A 236 16.23 9.69 8.54
N ILE A 237 14.97 9.50 8.94
CA ILE A 237 14.50 8.24 9.54
C ILE A 237 14.56 7.09 8.54
N TRP A 238 14.47 7.35 7.24
CA TRP A 238 14.37 6.33 6.19
C TRP A 238 15.72 5.96 5.56
N ARG A 239 16.73 6.79 5.71
CA ARG A 239 18.03 6.61 5.03
C ARG A 239 18.90 5.52 5.61
N GLY A 240 18.60 4.94 6.74
CA GLY A 240 19.53 4.04 7.42
C GLY A 240 20.78 4.74 7.97
N ASP A 241 20.92 6.06 7.73
CA ASP A 241 22.05 6.89 8.18
C ASP A 241 22.03 7.20 9.68
N LEU A 242 21.06 6.64 10.41
CA LEU A 242 20.83 6.91 11.83
C LEU A 242 21.84 6.31 12.78
N ILE A 243 22.91 5.71 12.25
CA ILE A 243 23.99 5.21 13.08
C ILE A 243 25.28 5.91 12.66
N LYS A 244 25.52 7.09 13.15
CA LYS A 244 26.86 7.61 13.36
C LYS A 244 27.35 7.19 14.73
#